data_341b95ea0126b4c716d18241747f02b6
#
_entry.id   341b95ea0126b4c716d18241747f02b6
#
_cell.length_a   1.000
_cell.length_b   1.000
_cell.length_c   1.000
_cell.angle_alpha   90.00
_cell.angle_beta   90.00
_cell.angle_gamma   90.00
#
_symmetry.space_group_name_H-M   'P 1'
#
loop_
_entity.id
_entity.type
_entity.pdbx_description
1 polymer ?
#
loop_
_entity_poly.entity_id
_entity_poly.type
_entity_poly.pdbx_seq_one_letter_code
_entity_poly.pdbx_strand_id
1 'polypeptide(L)'
;MKNRRHEIILEIISEKPVTTQEMLIQCLAEKGIKTTQATLSRDIQQLSLVKQRDENGIYRYTLPAAAVAEKSIFSESVVSVDYAMNTIVLKCRAGMAQGTCAAIDSVNHEGIVGTIAGDDTIFILARTESDAKKLCRKFKSELLGR
;
A
#
# COMPACT_ATOMS: atom_id res chain seq x y z
N MET A 1 12.33 8.97 5.21
CA MET A 1 12.17 8.33 6.54
C MET A 1 10.72 7.99 6.90
N LYS A 2 9.74 8.88 6.69
CA LYS A 2 8.32 8.67 7.04
C LYS A 2 7.70 7.50 6.26
N ASN A 3 7.82 7.47 4.94
CA ASN A 3 7.23 6.42 4.09
C ASN A 3 7.74 5.02 4.45
N ARG A 4 9.05 4.86 4.68
CA ARG A 4 9.64 3.59 5.10
C ARG A 4 9.09 3.13 6.46
N ARG A 5 8.83 4.05 7.40
CA ARG A 5 8.25 3.71 8.70
C ARG A 5 6.80 3.25 8.56
N HIS A 6 6.01 3.91 7.73
CA HIS A 6 4.63 3.51 7.43
C HIS A 6 4.55 2.12 6.80
N GLU A 7 5.41 1.82 5.82
CA GLU A 7 5.50 0.48 5.21
C GLU A 7 5.80 -0.60 6.26
N ILE A 8 6.77 -0.35 7.14
CA ILE A 8 7.14 -1.30 8.19
C ILE A 8 6.04 -1.44 9.26
N ILE A 9 5.30 -0.37 9.58
CA ILE A 9 4.13 -0.47 10.47
C ILE A 9 3.08 -1.41 9.87
N LEU A 10 2.74 -1.25 8.59
CA LEU A 10 1.77 -2.09 7.90
C LEU A 10 2.23 -3.54 7.82
N GLU A 11 3.52 -3.78 7.55
CA GLU A 11 4.11 -5.11 7.59
C GLU A 11 3.98 -5.76 8.98
N ILE A 12 4.36 -5.07 10.04
CA ILE A 12 4.28 -5.58 11.42
C ILE A 12 2.85 -5.98 11.80
N ILE A 13 1.87 -5.12 11.53
CA ILE A 13 0.47 -5.41 11.90
C ILE A 13 -0.16 -6.53 11.04
N SER A 14 0.40 -6.82 9.87
CA SER A 14 -0.01 -7.94 9.03
C SER A 14 0.59 -9.27 9.50
N GLU A 15 1.83 -9.25 10.04
CA GLU A 15 2.56 -10.45 10.48
C GLU A 15 2.14 -10.91 11.88
N LYS A 16 1.83 -9.99 12.78
CA LYS A 16 1.53 -10.31 14.18
C LYS A 16 0.43 -9.43 14.77
N PRO A 17 -0.36 -9.97 15.74
CA PRO A 17 -1.40 -9.18 16.40
C PRO A 17 -0.77 -8.14 17.33
N VAL A 18 -0.77 -6.88 16.92
CA VAL A 18 -0.29 -5.76 17.73
C VAL A 18 -1.44 -5.14 18.50
N THR A 19 -1.40 -5.24 19.82
CA THR A 19 -2.49 -4.82 20.71
C THR A 19 -2.28 -3.44 21.33
N THR A 20 -1.02 -3.00 21.49
CA THR A 20 -0.65 -1.71 22.12
C THR A 20 0.34 -0.92 21.29
N GLN A 21 0.40 0.40 21.55
CA GLN A 21 1.39 1.27 20.91
C GLN A 21 2.82 0.95 21.37
N GLU A 22 2.98 0.56 22.62
CA GLU A 22 4.28 0.13 23.19
C GLU A 22 4.83 -1.08 22.44
N MET A 23 3.97 -2.07 22.19
CA MET A 23 4.32 -3.26 21.39
C MET A 23 4.75 -2.87 19.97
N LEU A 24 4.05 -1.90 19.34
CA LEU A 24 4.40 -1.44 18.01
C LEU A 24 5.74 -0.69 18.00
N ILE A 25 6.03 0.12 19.04
CA ILE A 25 7.33 0.80 19.21
C ILE A 25 8.47 -0.22 19.35
N GLN A 26 8.27 -1.28 20.14
CA GLN A 26 9.26 -2.35 20.31
C GLN A 26 9.53 -3.07 18.97
N CYS A 27 8.47 -3.46 18.23
CA CYS A 27 8.61 -4.10 16.93
C CYS A 27 9.34 -3.20 15.91
N LEU A 28 9.08 -1.89 15.92
CA LEU A 28 9.79 -0.93 15.08
C LEU A 28 11.26 -0.82 15.45
N ALA A 29 11.57 -0.83 16.74
CA ALA A 29 12.96 -0.80 17.24
C ALA A 29 13.73 -2.06 16.84
N GLU A 30 13.11 -3.25 16.87
CA GLU A 30 13.69 -4.51 16.37
C GLU A 30 14.04 -4.44 14.88
N LYS A 31 13.22 -3.73 14.08
CA LYS A 31 13.49 -3.45 12.65
C LYS A 31 14.39 -2.21 12.42
N GLY A 32 15.05 -1.71 13.48
CA GLY A 32 16.01 -0.62 13.42
C GLY A 32 15.39 0.79 13.30
N ILE A 33 14.09 0.94 13.58
CA ILE A 33 13.38 2.22 13.52
C ILE A 33 13.07 2.70 14.93
N LYS A 34 13.78 3.74 15.38
CA LYS A 34 13.48 4.43 16.64
C LYS A 34 12.38 5.47 16.43
N THR A 35 11.34 5.43 17.23
CA THR A 35 10.22 6.37 17.19
C THR A 35 9.72 6.68 18.60
N THR A 36 9.02 7.81 18.74
CA THR A 36 8.36 8.19 20.00
C THR A 36 6.88 7.89 19.92
N GLN A 37 6.21 7.77 21.08
CA GLN A 37 4.76 7.57 21.15
C GLN A 37 3.98 8.67 20.39
N ALA A 38 4.39 9.93 20.52
CA ALA A 38 3.75 11.04 19.81
C ALA A 38 3.86 10.92 18.29
N THR A 39 5.02 10.47 17.78
CA THR A 39 5.22 10.23 16.35
C THR A 39 4.42 9.05 15.89
N LEU A 40 4.43 7.94 16.64
CA LEU A 40 3.64 6.75 16.33
C LEU A 40 2.13 7.03 16.33
N SER A 41 1.64 7.81 17.28
CA SER A 41 0.22 8.21 17.33
C SER A 41 -0.21 8.95 16.04
N ARG A 42 0.65 9.86 15.54
CA ARG A 42 0.41 10.54 14.26
C ARG A 42 0.45 9.58 13.07
N ASP A 43 1.38 8.64 13.07
CA ASP A 43 1.46 7.62 12.01
C ASP A 43 0.21 6.73 11.99
N ILE A 44 -0.29 6.30 13.15
CA ILE A 44 -1.53 5.53 13.30
C ILE A 44 -2.71 6.30 12.70
N GLN A 45 -2.84 7.60 12.99
CA GLN A 45 -3.88 8.45 12.41
C GLN A 45 -3.73 8.59 10.90
N GLN A 46 -2.51 8.83 10.40
CA GLN A 46 -2.25 8.99 8.97
C GLN A 46 -2.47 7.72 8.15
N LEU A 47 -2.20 6.56 8.75
CA LEU A 47 -2.48 5.25 8.18
C LEU A 47 -3.93 4.80 8.41
N SER A 48 -4.74 5.63 9.09
CA SER A 48 -6.13 5.31 9.44
C SER A 48 -6.28 3.97 10.15
N LEU A 49 -5.27 3.56 10.95
CA LEU A 49 -5.33 2.30 11.67
C LEU A 49 -6.39 2.36 12.77
N VAL A 50 -7.15 1.30 12.88
CA VAL A 50 -8.20 1.14 13.91
C VAL A 50 -7.89 -0.07 14.79
N LYS A 51 -8.42 -0.08 16.02
CA LYS A 51 -8.42 -1.27 16.85
C LYS A 51 -9.69 -2.07 16.58
N GLN A 52 -9.52 -3.25 16.03
CA GLN A 52 -10.62 -4.21 15.81
C GLN A 52 -10.41 -5.47 16.64
N ARG A 53 -11.52 -6.09 17.02
CA ARG A 53 -11.54 -7.37 17.72
C ARG A 53 -11.31 -8.49 16.71
N ASP A 54 -10.34 -9.36 16.96
CA ASP A 54 -10.10 -10.53 16.13
C ASP A 54 -11.05 -11.70 16.52
N GLU A 55 -10.94 -12.83 15.83
CA GLU A 55 -11.73 -14.03 16.06
C GLU A 55 -11.56 -14.58 17.48
N ASN A 56 -10.45 -14.29 18.16
CA ASN A 56 -10.16 -14.69 19.53
C ASN A 56 -10.63 -13.65 20.55
N GLY A 57 -11.28 -12.57 20.11
CA GLY A 57 -11.79 -11.52 20.98
C GLY A 57 -10.74 -10.49 21.41
N ILE A 58 -9.52 -10.51 20.86
CA ILE A 58 -8.42 -9.62 21.22
C ILE A 58 -8.45 -8.38 20.32
N TYR A 59 -8.38 -7.19 20.95
CA TYR A 59 -8.28 -5.93 20.20
C TYR A 59 -6.87 -5.75 19.65
N ARG A 60 -6.72 -5.63 18.32
CA ARG A 60 -5.45 -5.37 17.63
C ARG A 60 -5.54 -4.24 16.63
N TYR A 61 -4.43 -3.60 16.35
CA TYR A 61 -4.34 -2.62 15.27
C TYR A 61 -4.46 -3.31 13.92
N THR A 62 -5.32 -2.76 13.06
CA THR A 62 -5.55 -3.22 11.70
C THR A 62 -5.96 -2.06 10.80
N LEU A 63 -5.89 -2.26 9.50
CA LEU A 63 -6.56 -1.36 8.56
C LEU A 63 -8.08 -1.51 8.71
N PRO A 64 -8.86 -0.42 8.49
CA PRO A 64 -10.32 -0.52 8.43
C PRO A 64 -10.76 -1.58 7.42
N ALA A 65 -11.81 -2.33 7.73
CA ALA A 65 -12.34 -3.37 6.84
C ALA A 65 -12.66 -2.83 5.43
N ALA A 66 -13.15 -1.59 5.33
CA ALA A 66 -13.38 -0.93 4.04
C ALA A 66 -12.07 -0.76 3.24
N ALA A 67 -10.99 -0.31 3.87
CA ALA A 67 -9.69 -0.14 3.19
C ALA A 67 -9.07 -1.48 2.76
N VAL A 68 -9.27 -2.54 3.55
CA VAL A 68 -8.84 -3.90 3.19
C VAL A 68 -9.66 -4.42 2.02
N ALA A 69 -10.98 -4.24 2.04
CA ALA A 69 -11.87 -4.64 0.96
C ALA A 69 -11.56 -3.89 -0.34
N GLU A 70 -11.34 -2.58 -0.29
CA GLU A 70 -10.94 -1.78 -1.45
C GLU A 70 -9.61 -2.28 -2.04
N LYS A 71 -8.59 -2.50 -1.20
CA LYS A 71 -7.30 -3.02 -1.65
C LYS A 71 -7.42 -4.41 -2.29
N SER A 72 -8.27 -5.28 -1.75
CA SER A 72 -8.56 -6.60 -2.33
C SER A 72 -9.24 -6.48 -3.69
N ILE A 73 -10.29 -5.67 -3.81
CA ILE A 73 -11.02 -5.46 -5.06
C ILE A 73 -10.08 -4.94 -6.15
N PHE A 74 -9.22 -3.98 -5.85
CA PHE A 74 -8.28 -3.43 -6.83
C PHE A 74 -7.18 -4.42 -7.21
N SER A 75 -6.64 -5.20 -6.28
CA SER A 75 -5.66 -6.23 -6.60
C SER A 75 -6.27 -7.34 -7.48
N GLU A 76 -7.51 -7.74 -7.22
CA GLU A 76 -8.21 -8.73 -8.04
C GLU A 76 -8.62 -8.21 -9.43
N SER A 77 -8.70 -6.89 -9.60
CA SER A 77 -9.03 -6.27 -10.88
C SER A 77 -7.86 -6.25 -11.86
N VAL A 78 -6.61 -6.27 -11.37
CA VAL A 78 -5.40 -6.18 -12.21
C VAL A 78 -5.04 -7.56 -12.76
N VAL A 79 -4.95 -7.64 -14.07
CA VAL A 79 -4.64 -8.87 -14.83
C VAL A 79 -3.13 -8.99 -15.09
N SER A 80 -2.51 -7.87 -15.47
CA SER A 80 -1.06 -7.84 -15.74
C SER A 80 -0.48 -6.45 -15.53
N VAL A 81 0.81 -6.43 -15.26
CA VAL A 81 1.61 -5.21 -15.13
C VAL A 81 2.87 -5.36 -15.97
N ASP A 82 3.12 -4.38 -16.84
CA ASP A 82 4.32 -4.34 -17.67
C ASP A 82 4.80 -2.89 -17.83
N TYR A 83 5.96 -2.67 -18.39
CA TYR A 83 6.48 -1.34 -18.67
C TYR A 83 7.28 -1.30 -19.97
N ALA A 84 7.26 -0.13 -20.61
CA ALA A 84 8.11 0.17 -21.73
C ALA A 84 8.73 1.56 -21.50
N MET A 85 10.05 1.64 -21.52
CA MET A 85 10.79 2.85 -21.20
C MET A 85 10.34 3.45 -19.86
N ASN A 86 9.78 4.64 -19.83
CA ASN A 86 9.29 5.31 -18.62
C ASN A 86 7.76 5.22 -18.43
N THR A 87 7.09 4.34 -19.17
CA THR A 87 5.63 4.14 -19.07
C THR A 87 5.32 2.75 -18.54
N ILE A 88 4.52 2.68 -17.48
CA ILE A 88 4.01 1.44 -16.91
C ILE A 88 2.58 1.25 -17.42
N VAL A 89 2.24 0.02 -17.75
CA VAL A 89 0.90 -0.37 -18.22
C VAL A 89 0.33 -1.42 -17.29
N LEU A 90 -0.82 -1.12 -16.71
CA LEU A 90 -1.62 -2.10 -15.99
C LEU A 90 -2.81 -2.49 -16.88
N LYS A 91 -2.99 -3.79 -17.09
CA LYS A 91 -4.22 -4.33 -17.65
C LYS A 91 -5.14 -4.74 -16.52
N CYS A 92 -6.38 -4.28 -16.59
CA CYS A 92 -7.44 -4.59 -15.64
C CYS A 92 -8.57 -5.38 -16.32
N ARG A 93 -9.47 -5.90 -15.50
CA ARG A 93 -10.77 -6.38 -16.01
C ARG A 93 -11.57 -5.19 -16.56
N ALA A 94 -12.41 -5.43 -17.56
CA ALA A 94 -13.24 -4.39 -18.18
C ALA A 94 -14.05 -3.60 -17.13
N GLY A 95 -14.06 -2.28 -17.26
CA GLY A 95 -14.74 -1.36 -16.34
C GLY A 95 -14.01 -1.08 -15.02
N MET A 96 -12.86 -1.74 -14.73
CA MET A 96 -12.18 -1.63 -13.43
C MET A 96 -11.00 -0.67 -13.43
N ALA A 97 -10.56 -0.19 -14.59
CA ALA A 97 -9.33 0.59 -14.67
C ALA A 97 -9.43 1.94 -13.95
N GLN A 98 -10.56 2.64 -14.05
CA GLN A 98 -10.72 3.96 -13.41
C GLN A 98 -10.65 3.88 -11.88
N GLY A 99 -11.36 2.92 -11.25
CA GLY A 99 -11.34 2.72 -9.81
C GLY A 99 -9.95 2.32 -9.31
N THR A 100 -9.27 1.41 -10.03
CA THR A 100 -7.91 0.99 -9.73
C THR A 100 -6.92 2.16 -9.87
N CYS A 101 -7.05 3.00 -10.89
CA CYS A 101 -6.23 4.20 -11.09
C CYS A 101 -6.41 5.19 -9.94
N ALA A 102 -7.65 5.46 -9.53
CA ALA A 102 -7.95 6.34 -8.40
C ALA A 102 -7.33 5.81 -7.09
N ALA A 103 -7.34 4.50 -6.87
CA ALA A 103 -6.67 3.88 -5.72
C ALA A 103 -5.15 4.05 -5.77
N ILE A 104 -4.52 3.92 -6.95
CA ILE A 104 -3.09 4.17 -7.14
C ILE A 104 -2.77 5.64 -6.86
N ASP A 105 -3.57 6.57 -7.37
CA ASP A 105 -3.38 8.02 -7.19
C ASP A 105 -3.56 8.47 -5.74
N SER A 106 -4.38 7.76 -4.95
CA SER A 106 -4.57 8.04 -3.52
C SER A 106 -3.31 7.80 -2.69
N VAL A 107 -2.38 7.01 -3.21
CA VAL A 107 -1.09 6.72 -2.59
C VAL A 107 0.00 7.52 -3.28
N ASN A 108 0.75 8.32 -2.53
CA ASN A 108 1.86 9.09 -3.09
C ASN A 108 3.03 8.16 -3.45
N HIS A 109 3.08 7.72 -4.70
CA HIS A 109 4.19 6.94 -5.25
C HIS A 109 5.28 7.85 -5.77
N GLU A 110 6.46 7.78 -5.16
CA GLU A 110 7.63 8.52 -5.65
C GLU A 110 8.00 8.08 -7.08
N GLY A 111 8.25 9.04 -7.95
CA GLY A 111 8.63 8.80 -9.35
C GLY A 111 7.47 8.76 -10.34
N ILE A 112 6.21 8.77 -9.89
CA ILE A 112 5.06 8.95 -10.80
C ILE A 112 4.91 10.42 -11.15
N VAL A 113 4.75 10.71 -12.46
CA VAL A 113 4.45 12.04 -13.01
C VAL A 113 2.94 12.22 -13.16
N GLY A 114 2.25 11.18 -13.56
CA GLY A 114 0.80 11.18 -13.74
C GLY A 114 0.30 9.84 -14.24
N THR A 115 -1.02 9.68 -14.17
CA THR A 115 -1.74 8.46 -14.55
C THR A 115 -2.91 8.80 -15.44
N ILE A 116 -3.32 7.85 -16.27
CA ILE A 116 -4.55 7.90 -17.06
C ILE A 116 -5.15 6.51 -17.18
N ALA A 117 -6.45 6.40 -16.99
CA ALA A 117 -7.19 5.16 -17.11
C ALA A 117 -8.19 5.20 -18.26
N GLY A 118 -8.20 4.13 -19.05
CA GLY A 118 -9.29 3.79 -19.96
C GLY A 118 -10.34 2.92 -19.27
N ASP A 119 -10.94 2.01 -20.01
CA ASP A 119 -11.90 1.05 -19.48
C ASP A 119 -11.22 -0.14 -18.78
N ASP A 120 -10.21 -0.71 -19.40
CA ASP A 120 -9.46 -1.91 -18.96
C ASP A 120 -7.96 -1.70 -18.83
N THR A 121 -7.46 -0.52 -19.07
CA THR A 121 -6.03 -0.25 -19.16
C THR A 121 -5.69 1.06 -18.44
N ILE A 122 -4.60 1.03 -17.66
CA ILE A 122 -4.03 2.21 -17.00
C ILE A 122 -2.64 2.45 -17.55
N PHE A 123 -2.35 3.68 -17.98
CA PHE A 123 -1.00 4.15 -18.26
C PHE A 123 -0.50 5.00 -17.10
N ILE A 124 0.68 4.70 -16.62
CA ILE A 124 1.36 5.45 -15.57
C ILE A 124 2.67 5.97 -16.14
N LEU A 125 2.81 7.29 -16.19
CA LEU A 125 4.03 7.93 -16.62
C LEU A 125 4.99 8.07 -15.43
N ALA A 126 6.13 7.41 -15.48
CA ALA A 126 7.20 7.56 -14.51
C ALA A 126 8.21 8.64 -14.98
N ARG A 127 8.93 9.23 -14.03
CA ARG A 127 9.91 10.29 -14.33
C ARG A 127 11.11 9.77 -15.11
N THR A 128 11.54 8.55 -14.80
CA THR A 128 12.66 7.88 -15.46
C THR A 128 12.32 6.42 -15.77
N GLU A 129 13.07 5.79 -16.66
CA GLU A 129 12.98 4.35 -16.93
C GLU A 129 13.30 3.52 -15.67
N SER A 130 14.28 3.96 -14.87
CA SER A 130 14.62 3.32 -13.61
C SER A 130 13.44 3.32 -12.62
N ASP A 131 12.71 4.43 -12.55
CA ASP A 131 11.51 4.52 -11.71
C ASP A 131 10.39 3.63 -12.23
N ALA A 132 10.17 3.59 -13.56
CA ALA A 132 9.20 2.69 -14.18
C ALA A 132 9.49 1.23 -13.84
N LYS A 133 10.76 0.82 -13.92
CA LYS A 133 11.18 -0.54 -13.59
C LYS A 133 10.96 -0.88 -12.11
N LYS A 134 11.26 0.05 -11.20
CA LYS A 134 11.03 -0.13 -9.75
C LYS A 134 9.54 -0.23 -9.43
N LEU A 135 8.75 0.70 -9.96
CA LEU A 135 7.29 0.74 -9.77
C LEU A 135 6.61 -0.49 -10.38
N CYS A 136 7.03 -0.92 -11.57
CA CYS A 136 6.51 -2.14 -12.20
C CYS A 136 6.72 -3.38 -11.30
N ARG A 137 7.91 -3.54 -10.71
CA ARG A 137 8.18 -4.63 -9.75
C ARG A 137 7.31 -4.51 -8.50
N LYS A 138 7.17 -3.30 -7.96
CA LYS A 138 6.33 -3.02 -6.80
C LYS A 138 4.87 -3.39 -7.07
N PHE A 139 4.30 -2.94 -8.18
CA PHE A 139 2.93 -3.24 -8.56
C PHE A 139 2.71 -4.74 -8.86
N LYS A 140 3.69 -5.43 -9.47
CA LYS A 140 3.62 -6.89 -9.63
C LYS A 140 3.52 -7.60 -8.28
N SER A 141 4.34 -7.20 -7.31
CA SER A 141 4.32 -7.78 -5.98
C SER A 141 3.02 -7.46 -5.21
N GLU A 142 2.57 -6.20 -5.24
CA GLU A 142 1.43 -5.74 -4.44
C GLU A 142 0.07 -6.14 -5.03
N LEU A 143 -0.05 -6.17 -6.36
CA LEU A 143 -1.32 -6.35 -7.05
C LEU A 143 -1.50 -7.76 -7.63
N LEU A 144 -0.41 -8.46 -7.95
CA LEU A 144 -0.47 -9.81 -8.54
C LEU A 144 0.03 -10.89 -7.57
N GLY A 145 0.59 -10.52 -6.42
CA GLY A 145 1.12 -11.46 -5.45
C GLY A 145 2.31 -12.28 -5.96
N ARG A 146 3.08 -11.73 -6.92
CA ARG A 146 4.23 -12.40 -7.58
C ARG A 146 5.51 -11.63 -7.41
#